data_29a499821406bf7f99eaf7837195156d
#
_entry.id   29a499821406bf7f99eaf7837195156d
#
_cell.length_a   1.000
_cell.length_b   1.000
_cell.length_c   1.000
_cell.angle_alpha   90.00
_cell.angle_beta   90.00
_cell.angle_gamma   90.00
#
_symmetry.space_group_name_H-M   'P 1'
#
loop_
_entity.id
_entity.type
_entity.pdbx_description
1 polymer ?
#
loop_
_entity_poly.entity_id
_entity_poly.type
_entity_poly.pdbx_seq_one_letter_code
_entity_poly.pdbx_strand_id
1 'polypeptide(L)'
;MKVKILETDGKQNEELEAQDAFREQVREDLIRRAVLSENSASLQPQAHSVMAGMQTTASYYGAMSSYRTGRHVGHAMRPREKLGGGVQGKVKRIPSAVKGRRAHPHMVEKILIESINAKEYRKALRSAIAATASKDYVKQKPEGLDIPIVISDKVENFAKTKDIINMLKSLKLLDLVEESKRRKHTKNARSGKKRHYKKSFLLVVSKSDAPAIKAAKNIAGSDACSISEIKAGLLAPGGNPGRIVIWSESAFKAIDEEVGRIKPPA
;
A
#
# COMPACT_ATOMS: atom_id res chain seq x y z
N MET A 1 -14.98 22.52 16.37
CA MET A 1 -15.96 21.75 15.58
C MET A 1 -16.61 20.76 16.53
N LYS A 2 -17.94 20.79 16.69
CA LYS A 2 -18.66 19.82 17.53
C LYS A 2 -19.06 18.63 16.69
N VAL A 3 -18.87 17.43 17.21
CA VAL A 3 -19.13 16.17 16.53
C VAL A 3 -20.12 15.37 17.39
N LYS A 4 -21.13 14.79 16.75
CA LYS A 4 -22.15 13.99 17.43
C LYS A 4 -21.70 12.55 17.56
N ILE A 5 -21.82 12.00 18.75
CA ILE A 5 -21.63 10.55 18.98
C ILE A 5 -22.90 9.84 18.57
N LEU A 6 -22.73 8.79 17.75
CA LEU A 6 -23.80 7.91 17.33
C LEU A 6 -23.78 6.64 18.16
N GLU A 7 -24.94 6.14 18.56
CA GLU A 7 -25.07 4.77 19.03
C GLU A 7 -25.02 3.77 17.87
N THR A 8 -24.88 2.50 18.21
CA THR A 8 -24.90 1.38 17.24
C THR A 8 -26.16 1.35 16.37
N ASP A 9 -27.26 1.92 16.87
CA ASP A 9 -28.56 2.01 16.21
C ASP A 9 -28.72 3.30 15.37
N GLY A 10 -27.68 4.12 15.30
CA GLY A 10 -27.71 5.38 14.54
C GLY A 10 -28.37 6.55 15.28
N LYS A 11 -28.77 6.37 16.53
CA LYS A 11 -29.31 7.47 17.35
C LYS A 11 -28.18 8.39 17.83
N GLN A 12 -28.45 9.69 17.92
CA GLN A 12 -27.51 10.67 18.43
C GLN A 12 -27.58 10.71 19.95
N ASN A 13 -26.41 10.62 20.62
CA ASN A 13 -26.32 10.70 22.07
C ASN A 13 -25.72 12.05 22.50
N GLU A 14 -24.43 12.13 22.57
CA GLU A 14 -23.66 13.25 23.12
C GLU A 14 -22.89 14.00 22.03
N GLU A 15 -22.50 15.23 22.32
CA GLU A 15 -21.61 16.00 21.46
C GLU A 15 -20.20 16.03 22.05
N LEU A 16 -19.20 15.77 21.23
CA LEU A 16 -17.79 15.93 21.55
C LEU A 16 -17.17 17.07 20.78
N GLU A 17 -16.15 17.70 21.36
CA GLU A 17 -15.31 18.63 20.64
C GLU A 17 -14.27 17.86 19.82
N ALA A 18 -14.12 18.24 18.53
CA ALA A 18 -13.13 17.65 17.68
C ALA A 18 -11.73 18.08 18.10
N GLN A 19 -10.81 17.11 18.13
CA GLN A 19 -9.39 17.29 18.41
C GLN A 19 -8.70 18.15 17.32
N ASP A 20 -7.55 18.71 17.64
CA ASP A 20 -6.82 19.63 16.75
C ASP A 20 -6.39 18.97 15.43
N ALA A 21 -6.11 17.66 15.44
CA ALA A 21 -5.79 16.91 14.23
C ALA A 21 -6.86 17.02 13.14
N PHE A 22 -8.14 17.18 13.50
CA PHE A 22 -9.24 17.34 12.54
C PHE A 22 -9.37 18.75 11.95
N ARG A 23 -8.70 19.73 12.54
CA ARG A 23 -8.74 21.13 12.11
C ARG A 23 -7.56 21.51 11.22
N GLU A 24 -6.60 20.60 11.05
CA GLU A 24 -5.38 20.85 10.26
C GLU A 24 -5.70 20.98 8.77
N GLN A 25 -4.89 21.77 8.07
CA GLN A 25 -5.04 21.95 6.63
C GLN A 25 -4.74 20.64 5.88
N VAL A 26 -5.62 20.27 4.97
CA VAL A 26 -5.42 19.09 4.12
C VAL A 26 -4.36 19.37 3.06
N ARG A 27 -3.29 18.55 3.06
CA ARG A 27 -2.18 18.62 2.12
C ARG A 27 -2.00 17.28 1.40
N GLU A 28 -2.54 17.19 0.21
CA GLU A 28 -2.50 15.98 -0.60
C GLU A 28 -1.07 15.56 -0.99
N ASP A 29 -0.18 16.52 -1.18
CA ASP A 29 1.24 16.31 -1.51
C ASP A 29 1.94 15.48 -0.43
N LEU A 30 1.78 15.88 0.85
CA LEU A 30 2.35 15.18 2.00
C LEU A 30 1.71 13.81 2.19
N ILE A 31 0.39 13.70 2.03
CA ILE A 31 -0.32 12.42 2.14
C ILE A 31 0.20 11.43 1.09
N ARG A 32 0.33 11.85 -0.16
CA ARG A 32 0.86 11.01 -1.24
C ARG A 32 2.29 10.55 -0.95
N ARG A 33 3.14 11.45 -0.47
CA ARG A 33 4.52 11.12 -0.11
C ARG A 33 4.58 10.11 1.04
N ALA A 34 3.77 10.27 2.09
CA ALA A 34 3.69 9.35 3.20
C ALA A 34 3.22 7.94 2.74
N VAL A 35 2.19 7.88 1.90
CA VAL A 35 1.68 6.61 1.35
C VAL A 35 2.72 5.93 0.45
N LEU A 36 3.49 6.68 -0.34
CA LEU A 36 4.58 6.12 -1.15
C LEU A 36 5.68 5.55 -0.27
N SER A 37 6.07 6.24 0.81
CA SER A 37 7.02 5.75 1.79
C SER A 37 6.55 4.42 2.43
N GLU A 38 5.30 4.35 2.90
CA GLU A 38 4.71 3.13 3.47
C GLU A 38 4.70 1.96 2.47
N ASN A 39 4.31 2.23 1.22
CA ASN A 39 4.26 1.22 0.18
C ASN A 39 5.68 0.73 -0.19
N SER A 40 6.66 1.64 -0.24
CA SER A 40 8.04 1.27 -0.55
C SER A 40 8.66 0.39 0.53
N ALA A 41 8.38 0.67 1.81
CA ALA A 41 8.83 -0.13 2.95
C ALA A 41 8.25 -1.56 2.94
N SER A 42 7.09 -1.77 2.31
CA SER A 42 6.49 -3.09 2.16
C SER A 42 7.13 -3.96 1.06
N LEU A 43 7.99 -3.37 0.22
CA LEU A 43 8.63 -4.05 -0.90
C LEU A 43 9.86 -4.82 -0.44
N GLN A 44 9.95 -6.10 -0.81
CA GLN A 44 11.15 -6.90 -0.60
C GLN A 44 12.12 -6.70 -1.77
N PRO A 45 13.41 -6.38 -1.50
CA PRO A 45 14.44 -6.31 -2.54
C PRO A 45 14.54 -7.64 -3.29
N GLN A 46 14.56 -7.58 -4.60
CA GLN A 46 14.67 -8.74 -5.47
C GLN A 46 15.76 -8.51 -6.52
N ALA A 47 16.58 -9.53 -6.73
CA ALA A 47 17.59 -9.54 -7.77
C ALA A 47 17.57 -10.87 -8.51
N HIS A 48 18.14 -10.87 -9.72
CA HIS A 48 18.48 -12.12 -10.37
C HIS A 48 19.88 -12.59 -9.89
N SER A 49 20.26 -13.81 -10.23
CA SER A 49 21.62 -14.28 -9.97
C SER A 49 22.63 -13.38 -10.68
N VAL A 50 23.71 -12.98 -9.97
CA VAL A 50 24.80 -12.16 -10.50
C VAL A 50 25.43 -12.81 -11.72
N MET A 51 25.53 -14.15 -11.73
CA MET A 51 26.11 -14.94 -12.81
C MET A 51 25.11 -15.31 -13.93
N ALA A 52 23.86 -14.80 -13.86
CA ALA A 52 22.86 -15.09 -14.90
C ALA A 52 23.33 -14.60 -16.28
N GLY A 53 23.33 -15.51 -17.26
CA GLY A 53 23.84 -15.26 -18.60
C GLY A 53 25.38 -15.26 -18.73
N MET A 54 26.10 -15.49 -17.62
CA MET A 54 27.57 -15.60 -17.58
C MET A 54 28.06 -17.05 -17.42
N GLN A 55 27.21 -17.96 -16.93
CA GLN A 55 27.52 -19.37 -16.74
C GLN A 55 27.49 -20.13 -18.09
N THR A 56 28.49 -19.88 -18.91
CA THR A 56 28.63 -20.50 -20.23
C THR A 56 30.10 -20.77 -20.54
N THR A 57 30.38 -21.71 -21.41
CA THR A 57 31.73 -21.97 -21.93
C THR A 57 32.21 -20.90 -22.93
N ALA A 58 31.38 -19.89 -23.21
CA ALA A 58 31.69 -18.87 -24.18
C ALA A 58 32.92 -18.06 -23.79
N SER A 59 33.87 -17.97 -24.65
CA SER A 59 35.05 -17.15 -24.52
C SER A 59 35.33 -16.41 -25.81
N TYR A 60 36.02 -15.27 -25.69
CA TYR A 60 36.46 -14.49 -26.84
C TYR A 60 37.81 -14.99 -27.31
N TYR A 61 37.92 -15.22 -28.62
CA TYR A 61 39.17 -15.55 -29.30
C TYR A 61 39.44 -14.49 -30.35
N GLY A 62 40.46 -13.73 -30.21
CA GLY A 62 40.72 -12.62 -31.13
C GLY A 62 42.15 -12.13 -31.14
N ALA A 63 43.05 -12.71 -30.35
CA ALA A 63 44.45 -12.34 -30.33
C ALA A 63 45.14 -12.71 -31.66
N MET A 64 45.92 -11.81 -32.20
CA MET A 64 46.62 -12.04 -33.48
C MET A 64 47.64 -13.18 -33.42
N SER A 65 48.24 -13.40 -32.27
CA SER A 65 49.29 -14.41 -32.04
C SER A 65 48.73 -15.79 -31.63
N SER A 66 47.44 -15.93 -31.45
CA SER A 66 46.84 -17.21 -31.03
C SER A 66 46.52 -18.09 -32.22
N TYR A 67 46.94 -19.38 -32.16
CA TYR A 67 46.54 -20.40 -33.10
C TYR A 67 45.02 -20.60 -33.08
N ARG A 68 44.39 -20.76 -34.23
CA ARG A 68 42.92 -20.89 -34.39
C ARG A 68 42.13 -19.72 -33.80
N THR A 69 42.58 -18.48 -34.06
CA THR A 69 41.83 -17.28 -33.66
C THR A 69 40.52 -17.22 -34.42
N GLY A 70 39.46 -16.67 -33.83
CA GLY A 70 38.20 -16.41 -34.54
C GLY A 70 38.24 -15.25 -35.53
N ARG A 71 39.44 -14.77 -35.93
CA ARG A 71 39.61 -13.68 -36.91
C ARG A 71 39.53 -14.22 -38.33
N HIS A 72 39.06 -13.37 -39.25
CA HIS A 72 38.97 -13.67 -40.68
C HIS A 72 38.11 -14.89 -41.07
N VAL A 73 37.19 -15.29 -40.20
CA VAL A 73 36.29 -16.47 -40.40
C VAL A 73 34.89 -16.01 -40.86
N GLY A 74 34.71 -14.72 -41.18
CA GLY A 74 33.39 -14.18 -41.56
C GLY A 74 32.39 -14.03 -40.41
N HIS A 75 32.81 -14.26 -39.19
CA HIS A 75 31.98 -14.09 -38.01
C HIS A 75 32.35 -12.86 -37.19
N ALA A 76 31.34 -12.18 -36.61
CA ALA A 76 31.58 -11.08 -35.70
C ALA A 76 32.42 -11.54 -34.48
N MET A 77 33.40 -10.71 -34.09
CA MET A 77 34.28 -10.99 -32.94
C MET A 77 33.55 -10.83 -31.61
N ARG A 78 32.82 -11.86 -31.19
CA ARG A 78 32.03 -11.90 -29.97
C ARG A 78 32.28 -13.24 -29.24
N PRO A 79 32.12 -13.29 -27.89
CA PRO A 79 32.28 -14.53 -27.15
C PRO A 79 31.34 -15.62 -27.67
N ARG A 80 31.89 -16.78 -28.02
CA ARG A 80 31.15 -17.92 -28.57
C ARG A 80 31.33 -19.14 -27.68
N GLU A 81 30.30 -19.96 -27.61
CA GLU A 81 30.35 -21.23 -26.89
C GLU A 81 31.42 -22.14 -27.53
N LYS A 82 32.16 -22.85 -26.69
CA LYS A 82 33.09 -23.88 -27.10
C LYS A 82 32.34 -25.18 -27.29
N LEU A 83 32.18 -25.62 -28.54
CA LEU A 83 31.70 -26.94 -28.86
C LEU A 83 32.90 -27.87 -29.07
N GLY A 84 32.72 -29.17 -28.85
CA GLY A 84 33.79 -30.15 -29.13
C GLY A 84 34.29 -30.07 -30.55
N GLY A 85 35.57 -30.53 -30.83
CA GLY A 85 36.14 -30.55 -32.16
C GLY A 85 36.57 -29.18 -32.74
N GLY A 86 36.66 -28.13 -31.90
CA GLY A 86 37.10 -26.79 -32.36
C GLY A 86 36.02 -25.94 -33.02
N VAL A 87 34.77 -26.40 -33.04
CA VAL A 87 33.63 -25.69 -33.59
C VAL A 87 33.16 -24.59 -32.64
N GLN A 88 32.96 -23.41 -33.17
CA GLN A 88 32.40 -22.27 -32.41
C GLN A 88 30.87 -22.31 -32.42
N GLY A 89 30.26 -22.29 -31.22
CA GLY A 89 28.82 -22.27 -31.05
C GLY A 89 28.22 -20.85 -31.09
N LYS A 90 27.07 -20.70 -30.47
CA LYS A 90 26.31 -19.45 -30.41
C LYS A 90 27.02 -18.40 -29.57
N VAL A 91 26.80 -17.13 -29.93
CA VAL A 91 27.26 -15.99 -29.13
C VAL A 91 26.52 -15.94 -27.77
N LYS A 92 27.28 -15.78 -26.68
CA LYS A 92 26.77 -15.70 -25.31
C LYS A 92 27.48 -14.59 -24.52
N ARG A 93 27.13 -14.39 -23.27
CA ARG A 93 27.71 -13.48 -22.28
C ARG A 93 27.47 -11.99 -22.52
N ILE A 94 27.24 -11.54 -23.74
CA ILE A 94 27.00 -10.13 -24.07
C ILE A 94 25.51 -9.78 -24.00
N PRO A 95 25.14 -8.53 -23.68
CA PRO A 95 23.72 -8.12 -23.55
C PRO A 95 22.91 -8.27 -24.84
N SER A 96 23.57 -8.11 -26.01
CA SER A 96 22.92 -8.24 -27.32
C SER A 96 22.68 -9.68 -27.76
N ALA A 97 23.21 -10.68 -27.06
CA ALA A 97 23.01 -12.08 -27.40
C ALA A 97 21.76 -12.65 -26.72
N VAL A 98 21.09 -13.60 -27.41
CA VAL A 98 19.99 -14.37 -26.82
C VAL A 98 20.51 -15.20 -25.63
N LYS A 99 19.85 -15.07 -24.47
CA LYS A 99 20.28 -15.63 -23.19
C LYS A 99 21.67 -15.17 -22.71
N GLY A 100 22.12 -13.99 -23.17
CA GLY A 100 23.29 -13.33 -22.63
C GLY A 100 22.99 -12.62 -21.29
N ARG A 101 23.99 -11.94 -20.72
CA ARG A 101 23.81 -11.18 -19.49
C ARG A 101 22.91 -9.98 -19.72
N ARG A 102 22.15 -9.59 -18.70
CA ARG A 102 21.40 -8.33 -18.72
C ARG A 102 22.36 -7.16 -18.46
N ALA A 103 22.25 -6.07 -19.25
CA ALA A 103 23.14 -4.90 -19.10
C ALA A 103 22.92 -4.19 -17.76
N HIS A 104 21.66 -3.97 -17.38
CA HIS A 104 21.25 -3.33 -16.13
C HIS A 104 20.29 -4.25 -15.36
N PRO A 105 20.83 -5.21 -14.60
CA PRO A 105 20.00 -6.12 -13.81
C PRO A 105 19.46 -5.44 -12.55
N HIS A 106 18.39 -6.00 -12.01
CA HIS A 106 17.97 -5.66 -10.65
C HIS A 106 19.01 -6.20 -9.67
N MET A 107 19.38 -5.37 -8.69
CA MET A 107 20.34 -5.72 -7.62
C MET A 107 19.64 -5.64 -6.27
N VAL A 108 20.09 -6.45 -5.32
CA VAL A 108 19.56 -6.46 -3.94
C VAL A 108 19.98 -5.18 -3.21
N GLU A 109 21.15 -4.64 -3.54
CA GLU A 109 21.73 -3.43 -2.93
C GLU A 109 20.97 -2.15 -3.30
N LYS A 110 20.04 -2.24 -4.27
CA LYS A 110 19.24 -1.08 -4.65
C LYS A 110 18.35 -0.66 -3.48
N ILE A 111 18.50 0.58 -3.05
CA ILE A 111 17.62 1.19 -2.04
C ILE A 111 16.24 1.37 -2.66
N LEU A 112 15.24 0.64 -2.14
CA LEU A 112 13.86 0.72 -2.59
C LEU A 112 12.99 1.58 -1.68
N ILE A 113 13.43 1.77 -0.43
CA ILE A 113 12.68 2.50 0.59
C ILE A 113 12.83 3.99 0.35
N GLU A 114 11.71 4.67 0.21
CA GLU A 114 11.63 6.12 0.18
C GLU A 114 11.44 6.63 1.60
N SER A 115 12.55 7.01 2.25
CA SER A 115 12.52 7.50 3.62
C SER A 115 11.78 8.85 3.72
N ILE A 116 11.08 9.03 4.83
CA ILE A 116 10.37 10.27 5.16
C ILE A 116 10.75 10.71 6.59
N ASN A 117 10.86 12.01 6.83
CA ASN A 117 11.14 12.53 8.16
C ASN A 117 9.95 12.29 9.11
N ALA A 118 10.23 11.94 10.38
CA ALA A 118 9.18 11.66 11.36
C ALA A 118 8.20 12.83 11.57
N LYS A 119 8.69 14.07 11.59
CA LYS A 119 7.83 15.27 11.69
C LYS A 119 6.93 15.44 10.46
N GLU A 120 7.48 15.19 9.28
CA GLU A 120 6.75 15.25 8.01
C GLU A 120 5.67 14.17 7.95
N TYR A 121 6.00 12.95 8.37
CA TYR A 121 5.05 11.84 8.40
C TYR A 121 3.88 12.10 9.37
N ARG A 122 4.16 12.63 10.58
CA ARG A 122 3.10 13.01 11.53
C ARG A 122 2.20 14.10 10.99
N LYS A 123 2.78 15.08 10.30
CA LYS A 123 2.00 16.13 9.63
C LYS A 123 1.13 15.58 8.51
N ALA A 124 1.65 14.63 7.74
CA ALA A 124 0.87 13.92 6.72
C ALA A 124 -0.30 13.12 7.32
N LEU A 125 -0.08 12.44 8.47
CA LEU A 125 -1.13 11.73 9.19
C LEU A 125 -2.23 12.68 9.69
N ARG A 126 -1.87 13.80 10.34
CA ARG A 126 -2.84 14.81 10.78
C ARG A 126 -3.63 15.34 9.60
N SER A 127 -2.97 15.68 8.51
CA SER A 127 -3.60 16.10 7.27
C SER A 127 -4.57 15.05 6.69
N ALA A 128 -4.21 13.77 6.75
CA ALA A 128 -5.08 12.68 6.30
C ALA A 128 -6.30 12.50 7.23
N ILE A 129 -6.13 12.69 8.55
CA ILE A 129 -7.23 12.69 9.53
C ILE A 129 -8.18 13.86 9.28
N ALA A 130 -7.65 15.07 9.09
CA ALA A 130 -8.45 16.26 8.75
C ALA A 130 -9.29 16.04 7.48
N ALA A 131 -8.73 15.36 6.49
CA ALA A 131 -9.46 15.03 5.27
C ALA A 131 -10.66 14.10 5.50
N THR A 132 -10.64 13.25 6.54
CA THR A 132 -11.79 12.39 6.90
C THR A 132 -12.97 13.18 7.49
N ALA A 133 -12.72 14.38 8.00
CA ALA A 133 -13.74 15.29 8.54
C ALA A 133 -14.23 16.31 7.51
N SER A 134 -13.56 16.44 6.38
CA SER A 134 -13.88 17.42 5.35
C SER A 134 -14.90 16.89 4.34
N LYS A 135 -15.99 17.64 4.14
CA LYS A 135 -17.05 17.28 3.18
C LYS A 135 -16.57 17.29 1.73
N ASP A 136 -15.56 18.10 1.41
CA ASP A 136 -15.02 18.24 0.06
C ASP A 136 -14.28 16.97 -0.40
N TYR A 137 -13.62 16.28 0.53
CA TYR A 137 -12.86 15.08 0.25
C TYR A 137 -13.70 13.80 0.33
N VAL A 138 -14.61 13.70 1.30
CA VAL A 138 -15.46 12.50 1.49
C VAL A 138 -16.70 12.58 0.60
N LYS A 139 -16.52 12.25 -0.67
CA LYS A 139 -17.59 12.32 -1.69
C LYS A 139 -18.67 11.24 -1.59
N GLN A 140 -18.34 10.11 -0.96
CA GLN A 140 -19.22 8.91 -0.90
C GLN A 140 -20.02 8.80 0.41
N LYS A 141 -20.25 9.92 1.10
CA LYS A 141 -21.07 9.90 2.32
C LYS A 141 -22.54 9.71 1.98
N PRO A 142 -23.30 8.94 2.78
CA PRO A 142 -24.75 8.89 2.68
C PRO A 142 -25.39 10.23 3.08
N GLU A 143 -26.53 10.52 2.51
CA GLU A 143 -27.30 11.72 2.86
C GLU A 143 -27.77 11.64 4.31
N GLY A 144 -27.58 12.75 5.04
CA GLY A 144 -28.02 12.89 6.43
C GLY A 144 -27.01 12.42 7.48
N LEU A 145 -25.83 11.95 7.11
CA LEU A 145 -24.78 11.59 8.05
C LEU A 145 -23.77 12.73 8.20
N ASP A 146 -23.49 13.14 9.44
CA ASP A 146 -22.46 14.12 9.72
C ASP A 146 -21.07 13.49 9.72
N ILE A 147 -20.04 14.22 9.30
CA ILE A 147 -18.64 13.81 9.27
C ILE A 147 -17.86 14.68 10.25
N PRO A 148 -16.92 14.09 11.02
CA PRO A 148 -16.50 12.69 11.11
C PRO A 148 -17.53 11.81 11.82
N ILE A 149 -17.54 10.50 11.51
CA ILE A 149 -18.46 9.53 12.10
C ILE A 149 -17.82 8.99 13.37
N VAL A 150 -18.41 9.28 14.52
CA VAL A 150 -17.99 8.79 15.83
C VAL A 150 -19.09 7.91 16.42
N ILE A 151 -18.71 6.73 16.89
CA ILE A 151 -19.63 5.74 17.45
C ILE A 151 -19.21 5.41 18.90
N SER A 152 -20.18 5.08 19.73
CA SER A 152 -19.95 4.66 21.12
C SER A 152 -19.00 3.46 21.21
N ASP A 153 -18.25 3.35 22.29
CA ASP A 153 -17.25 2.28 22.52
C ASP A 153 -17.83 0.87 22.54
N LYS A 154 -19.17 0.72 22.57
CA LYS A 154 -19.85 -0.58 22.42
C LYS A 154 -19.42 -1.33 21.17
N VAL A 155 -19.02 -0.61 20.10
CA VAL A 155 -18.54 -1.19 18.83
C VAL A 155 -17.26 -2.01 19.02
N GLU A 156 -16.38 -1.64 19.96
CA GLU A 156 -15.12 -2.36 20.20
C GLU A 156 -15.34 -3.82 20.64
N ASN A 157 -16.47 -4.11 21.27
CA ASN A 157 -16.83 -5.43 21.77
C ASN A 157 -17.51 -6.34 20.73
N PHE A 158 -17.75 -5.87 19.52
CA PHE A 158 -18.39 -6.66 18.48
C PHE A 158 -17.47 -7.78 17.96
N ALA A 159 -17.79 -9.01 18.34
CA ALA A 159 -17.05 -10.19 17.88
C ALA A 159 -17.58 -10.77 16.56
N LYS A 160 -18.84 -10.49 16.21
CA LYS A 160 -19.51 -11.06 15.03
C LYS A 160 -19.59 -10.03 13.89
N THR A 161 -19.33 -10.50 12.67
CA THR A 161 -19.50 -9.67 11.44
C THR A 161 -20.94 -9.20 11.25
N LYS A 162 -21.93 -9.98 11.73
CA LYS A 162 -23.36 -9.65 11.65
C LYS A 162 -23.67 -8.37 12.40
N ASP A 163 -23.07 -8.15 13.57
CA ASP A 163 -23.33 -6.98 14.40
C ASP A 163 -22.80 -5.70 13.72
N ILE A 164 -21.62 -5.80 13.11
CA ILE A 164 -21.04 -4.70 12.31
C ILE A 164 -21.90 -4.40 11.08
N ILE A 165 -22.39 -5.43 10.38
CA ILE A 165 -23.28 -5.24 9.23
C ILE A 165 -24.60 -4.58 9.65
N ASN A 166 -25.16 -4.93 10.78
CA ASN A 166 -26.36 -4.29 11.33
C ASN A 166 -26.12 -2.81 11.64
N MET A 167 -24.98 -2.49 12.27
CA MET A 167 -24.54 -1.11 12.50
C MET A 167 -24.37 -0.34 11.17
N LEU A 168 -23.76 -0.94 10.14
CA LEU A 168 -23.61 -0.30 8.84
C LEU A 168 -24.95 -0.07 8.13
N LYS A 169 -25.94 -0.93 8.37
CA LYS A 169 -27.31 -0.72 7.87
C LYS A 169 -27.97 0.47 8.53
N SER A 170 -27.87 0.59 9.86
CA SER A 170 -28.45 1.74 10.57
C SER A 170 -27.79 3.06 10.17
N LEU A 171 -26.51 3.04 9.82
CA LEU A 171 -25.75 4.21 9.30
C LEU A 171 -25.92 4.45 7.79
N LYS A 172 -26.69 3.62 7.08
CA LYS A 172 -26.85 3.68 5.60
C LYS A 172 -25.54 3.56 4.83
N LEU A 173 -24.56 2.84 5.37
CA LEU A 173 -23.25 2.62 4.75
C LEU A 173 -23.11 1.26 4.03
N LEU A 174 -24.19 0.48 3.99
CA LEU A 174 -24.15 -0.86 3.41
C LEU A 174 -23.84 -0.84 1.90
N ASP A 175 -24.35 0.15 1.16
CA ASP A 175 -24.15 0.31 -0.28
C ASP A 175 -22.66 0.41 -0.65
N LEU A 176 -21.85 1.04 0.20
CA LEU A 176 -20.40 1.10 0.01
C LEU A 176 -19.74 -0.28 0.07
N VAL A 177 -20.22 -1.15 0.96
CA VAL A 177 -19.72 -2.52 1.06
C VAL A 177 -20.15 -3.35 -0.16
N GLU A 178 -21.37 -3.17 -0.64
CA GLU A 178 -21.84 -3.86 -1.85
C GLU A 178 -21.08 -3.40 -3.08
N GLU A 179 -20.83 -2.11 -3.23
CA GLU A 179 -20.00 -1.58 -4.31
C GLU A 179 -18.56 -2.14 -4.24
N SER A 180 -18.00 -2.31 -3.05
CA SER A 180 -16.65 -2.86 -2.87
C SER A 180 -16.55 -4.33 -3.28
N LYS A 181 -17.63 -5.11 -3.19
CA LYS A 181 -17.65 -6.52 -3.64
C LYS A 181 -17.38 -6.66 -5.14
N ARG A 182 -17.64 -5.61 -5.93
CA ARG A 182 -17.30 -5.60 -7.35
C ARG A 182 -15.80 -5.59 -7.53
N ARG A 183 -15.24 -6.68 -8.05
CA ARG A 183 -13.80 -6.81 -8.27
C ARG A 183 -13.38 -5.90 -9.42
N LYS A 184 -12.30 -5.14 -9.20
CA LYS A 184 -11.66 -4.41 -10.31
C LYS A 184 -11.10 -5.41 -11.31
N HIS A 185 -11.48 -5.28 -12.58
CA HIS A 185 -10.82 -6.01 -13.65
C HIS A 185 -9.46 -5.39 -13.91
N THR A 186 -8.39 -6.17 -13.81
CA THR A 186 -7.09 -5.75 -14.31
C THR A 186 -7.05 -5.94 -15.83
N LYS A 187 -6.70 -4.90 -16.58
CA LYS A 187 -6.60 -4.95 -18.06
C LYS A 187 -5.65 -6.05 -18.57
N ASN A 188 -4.71 -6.51 -17.74
CA ASN A 188 -3.69 -7.51 -18.11
C ASN A 188 -3.87 -8.79 -17.29
N ALA A 189 -4.79 -9.65 -17.68
CA ALA A 189 -4.97 -10.98 -17.09
C ALA A 189 -3.68 -11.83 -17.15
N ARG A 190 -2.84 -11.65 -18.19
CA ARG A 190 -1.55 -12.35 -18.38
C ARG A 190 -0.48 -11.96 -17.37
N SER A 191 -0.56 -10.83 -16.70
CA SER A 191 0.46 -10.37 -15.75
C SER A 191 0.33 -10.99 -14.35
N GLY A 192 -0.61 -11.89 -14.13
CA GLY A 192 -0.82 -12.55 -12.84
C GLY A 192 -1.24 -11.61 -11.70
N LYS A 193 -1.57 -10.36 -12.00
CA LYS A 193 -1.99 -9.39 -10.99
C LYS A 193 -3.29 -9.85 -10.33
N LYS A 194 -3.25 -9.98 -9.01
CA LYS A 194 -4.42 -10.32 -8.20
C LYS A 194 -5.48 -9.23 -8.33
N ARG A 195 -6.74 -9.64 -8.34
CA ARG A 195 -7.87 -8.72 -8.25
C ARG A 195 -7.95 -8.14 -6.84
N HIS A 196 -8.12 -6.83 -6.72
CA HIS A 196 -8.28 -6.14 -5.44
C HIS A 196 -9.71 -5.63 -5.31
N TYR A 197 -10.26 -5.72 -4.12
CA TYR A 197 -11.52 -5.07 -3.80
C TYR A 197 -11.33 -3.55 -3.72
N LYS A 198 -12.35 -2.79 -4.13
CA LYS A 198 -12.41 -1.36 -3.85
C LYS A 198 -12.45 -1.17 -2.33
N LYS A 199 -11.70 -0.22 -1.81
CA LYS A 199 -11.74 0.10 -0.38
C LYS A 199 -13.08 0.73 -0.04
N SER A 200 -13.73 0.23 1.03
CA SER A 200 -14.95 0.78 1.62
C SER A 200 -14.61 1.65 2.84
N PHE A 201 -15.12 1.34 3.99
CA PHE A 201 -14.85 2.10 5.22
C PHE A 201 -13.59 1.62 5.95
N LEU A 202 -13.12 2.44 6.88
CA LEU A 202 -12.10 2.10 7.86
C LEU A 202 -12.72 2.19 9.25
N LEU A 203 -12.55 1.16 10.07
CA LEU A 203 -12.91 1.20 11.49
C LEU A 203 -11.66 1.44 12.33
N VAL A 204 -11.67 2.48 13.16
CA VAL A 204 -10.58 2.79 14.08
C VAL A 204 -11.08 2.62 15.50
N VAL A 205 -10.39 1.79 16.26
CA VAL A 205 -10.69 1.47 17.66
C VAL A 205 -9.54 1.87 18.57
N SER A 206 -9.78 1.99 19.86
CA SER A 206 -8.74 2.39 20.81
C SER A 206 -7.75 1.25 21.08
N LYS A 207 -8.23 0.04 21.26
CA LYS A 207 -7.44 -1.13 21.68
C LYS A 207 -7.02 -1.99 20.50
N SER A 208 -5.76 -2.45 20.48
CA SER A 208 -5.24 -3.37 19.46
C SER A 208 -5.90 -4.76 19.50
N ASP A 209 -6.35 -5.20 20.66
CA ASP A 209 -6.94 -6.53 20.88
C ASP A 209 -8.46 -6.54 20.76
N ALA A 210 -9.08 -5.43 20.37
CA ALA A 210 -10.53 -5.34 20.21
C ALA A 210 -11.06 -6.37 19.22
N PRO A 211 -12.05 -7.21 19.61
CA PRO A 211 -12.61 -8.23 18.74
C PRO A 211 -13.22 -7.66 17.45
N ALA A 212 -13.68 -6.40 17.50
CA ALA A 212 -14.21 -5.68 16.35
C ALA A 212 -13.23 -5.58 15.17
N ILE A 213 -11.91 -5.56 15.41
CA ILE A 213 -10.89 -5.51 14.36
C ILE A 213 -10.99 -6.77 13.49
N LYS A 214 -11.08 -7.95 14.11
CA LYS A 214 -11.20 -9.23 13.39
C LYS A 214 -12.51 -9.32 12.64
N ALA A 215 -13.61 -8.91 13.29
CA ALA A 215 -14.94 -8.95 12.71
C ALA A 215 -15.07 -7.99 11.51
N ALA A 216 -14.52 -6.77 11.60
CA ALA A 216 -14.54 -5.80 10.51
C ALA A 216 -13.68 -6.22 9.32
N LYS A 217 -12.45 -6.71 9.54
CA LYS A 217 -11.54 -7.14 8.45
C LYS A 217 -12.12 -8.20 7.52
N ASN A 218 -13.12 -8.95 7.96
CA ASN A 218 -13.79 -9.96 7.13
C ASN A 218 -14.80 -9.39 6.12
N ILE A 219 -15.16 -8.11 6.25
CA ILE A 219 -16.11 -7.45 5.35
C ILE A 219 -15.39 -6.98 4.07
N ALA A 220 -16.06 -7.05 2.93
CA ALA A 220 -15.44 -6.71 1.65
C ALA A 220 -14.98 -5.24 1.59
N GLY A 221 -13.68 -5.04 1.29
CA GLY A 221 -13.07 -3.72 1.14
C GLY A 221 -12.87 -2.93 2.42
N SER A 222 -13.32 -3.43 3.58
CA SER A 222 -13.07 -2.77 4.86
C SER A 222 -11.65 -3.02 5.36
N ASP A 223 -11.17 -2.09 6.15
CA ASP A 223 -10.00 -2.26 6.99
C ASP A 223 -10.36 -1.88 8.43
N ALA A 224 -9.66 -2.43 9.39
CA ALA A 224 -9.79 -2.06 10.79
C ALA A 224 -8.42 -2.02 11.44
N CYS A 225 -8.19 -1.03 12.27
CA CYS A 225 -6.92 -0.86 12.99
C CYS A 225 -7.18 -0.23 14.37
N SER A 226 -6.20 -0.36 15.25
CA SER A 226 -6.14 0.47 16.46
C SER A 226 -5.60 1.85 16.12
N ILE A 227 -5.86 2.81 17.00
CA ILE A 227 -5.35 4.17 16.83
C ILE A 227 -3.82 4.20 16.80
N SER A 228 -3.13 3.35 17.55
CA SER A 228 -1.67 3.23 17.58
C SER A 228 -1.07 2.68 16.28
N GLU A 229 -1.84 1.92 15.50
CA GLU A 229 -1.42 1.32 14.23
C GLU A 229 -1.90 2.08 13.00
N ILE A 230 -2.46 3.27 13.19
CA ILE A 230 -3.01 4.05 12.08
C ILE A 230 -1.89 4.46 11.10
N LYS A 231 -2.17 4.31 9.80
CA LYS A 231 -1.23 4.62 8.71
C LYS A 231 -1.89 5.53 7.68
N ALA A 232 -1.07 6.35 7.02
CA ALA A 232 -1.56 7.23 5.96
C ALA A 232 -2.22 6.44 4.81
N GLY A 233 -1.70 5.27 4.46
CA GLY A 233 -2.28 4.40 3.43
C GLY A 233 -3.61 3.78 3.80
N LEU A 234 -3.97 3.67 5.10
CA LEU A 234 -5.29 3.23 5.54
C LEU A 234 -6.32 4.36 5.43
N LEU A 235 -5.93 5.60 5.76
CA LEU A 235 -6.78 6.79 5.66
C LEU A 235 -6.96 7.26 4.22
N ALA A 236 -5.91 7.19 3.42
CA ALA A 236 -5.87 7.66 2.05
C ALA A 236 -5.38 6.55 1.09
N PRO A 237 -6.20 5.54 0.78
CA PRO A 237 -5.81 4.44 -0.10
C PRO A 237 -5.35 4.93 -1.48
N GLY A 238 -4.12 4.58 -1.86
CA GLY A 238 -3.52 5.02 -3.12
C GLY A 238 -3.08 6.49 -3.13
N GLY A 239 -2.98 7.13 -1.96
CA GLY A 239 -2.57 8.52 -1.82
C GLY A 239 -3.68 9.55 -2.06
N ASN A 240 -4.92 9.10 -2.23
CA ASN A 240 -6.07 9.98 -2.39
C ASN A 240 -6.87 10.04 -1.08
N PRO A 241 -6.97 11.20 -0.42
CA PRO A 241 -7.76 11.35 0.79
C PRO A 241 -9.27 11.25 0.50
N GLY A 242 -10.07 11.02 1.54
CA GLY A 242 -11.53 11.01 1.43
C GLY A 242 -12.18 9.66 1.67
N ARG A 243 -11.49 8.72 2.30
CA ARG A 243 -12.07 7.47 2.78
C ARG A 243 -13.01 7.74 3.95
N ILE A 244 -14.13 7.03 4.00
CA ILE A 244 -15.01 7.04 5.16
C ILE A 244 -14.35 6.30 6.31
N VAL A 245 -14.23 7.00 7.44
CA VAL A 245 -13.65 6.45 8.68
C VAL A 245 -14.70 6.50 9.78
N ILE A 246 -14.83 5.39 10.48
CA ILE A 246 -15.68 5.21 11.65
C ILE A 246 -14.77 5.15 12.87
N TRP A 247 -14.91 6.08 13.78
CA TRP A 247 -14.10 6.18 14.97
C TRP A 247 -14.87 5.66 16.18
N SER A 248 -14.24 4.87 17.07
CA SER A 248 -14.76 4.69 18.42
C SER A 248 -14.56 5.96 19.24
N GLU A 249 -15.39 6.20 20.21
CA GLU A 249 -15.32 7.40 21.07
C GLU A 249 -13.97 7.54 21.76
N SER A 250 -13.46 6.45 22.34
CA SER A 250 -12.16 6.41 22.99
C SER A 250 -11.01 6.65 22.02
N ALA A 251 -11.06 6.08 20.80
CA ALA A 251 -10.07 6.33 19.78
C ALA A 251 -10.10 7.79 19.32
N PHE A 252 -11.27 8.38 19.16
CA PHE A 252 -11.43 9.77 18.78
C PHE A 252 -10.80 10.74 19.78
N LYS A 253 -10.93 10.46 21.08
CA LYS A 253 -10.33 11.26 22.16
C LYS A 253 -8.81 11.12 22.22
N ALA A 254 -8.24 9.99 21.84
CA ALA A 254 -6.81 9.69 21.94
C ALA A 254 -5.98 10.10 20.69
N ILE A 255 -6.59 10.63 19.65
CA ILE A 255 -5.94 10.88 18.35
C ILE A 255 -4.69 11.74 18.47
N ASP A 256 -4.76 12.89 19.14
CA ASP A 256 -3.64 13.84 19.18
C ASP A 256 -2.42 13.28 19.91
N GLU A 257 -2.64 12.53 20.99
CA GLU A 257 -1.56 11.88 21.73
C GLU A 257 -0.90 10.76 20.92
N GLU A 258 -1.70 9.88 20.34
CA GLU A 258 -1.18 8.72 19.62
C GLU A 258 -0.49 9.11 18.31
N VAL A 259 -1.05 10.05 17.54
CA VAL A 259 -0.39 10.56 16.32
C VAL A 259 0.97 11.17 16.63
N GLY A 260 1.12 11.81 17.81
CA GLY A 260 2.42 12.33 18.29
C GLY A 260 3.48 11.25 18.50
N ARG A 261 3.10 10.02 18.81
CA ARG A 261 3.98 8.87 19.09
C ARG A 261 4.33 8.06 17.84
N ILE A 262 3.52 8.11 16.78
CA ILE A 262 3.71 7.31 15.58
C ILE A 262 5.01 7.67 14.87
N LYS A 263 5.76 6.63 14.47
CA LYS A 263 6.99 6.74 13.68
C LYS A 263 6.73 6.35 12.23
N PRO A 264 7.47 6.92 11.26
CA PRO A 264 7.42 6.46 9.88
C PRO A 264 7.88 4.99 9.79
N PRO A 265 7.46 4.26 8.75
CA PRO A 265 7.99 2.93 8.48
C PRO A 265 9.50 3.02 8.23
N ALA A 266 10.24 2.10 8.81
CA ALA A 266 11.70 2.00 8.70
C ALA A 266 12.14 1.48 7.33
#